data_bd5c04f88b58f429077794a355a694ff
#
_entry.id   bd5c04f88b58f429077794a355a694ff
#
_cell.length_a   1.000
_cell.length_b   1.000
_cell.length_c   1.000
_cell.angle_alpha   90.00
_cell.angle_beta   90.00
_cell.angle_gamma   90.00
#
_symmetry.space_group_name_H-M   'P 1'
#
loop_
_entity.id
_entity.type
_entity.pdbx_description
1 polymer ?
#
loop_
_entity_poly.entity_id
_entity_poly.type
_entity_poly.pdbx_seq_one_letter_code
_entity_poly.pdbx_strand_id
1 'polypeptide(L)'
;MHYTSSYLSFALAGFPIPIALVGSQRSSDRASSDAALNLIGAVKFLTELKTNGIYIAMHQDENDETIACHIGTRVRKNHTSKRGAFQTIGNDPAFLIVNNKIQKNMKRDFFKVNEFEPKIKINEKVALVKYHPGYNPDLLKNLIDSGVKAIIFEGTGLGHIGQNMYPAVKMANEKGIFMGMTS
;
A
#
# COMPACT_ATOMS: atom_id res chain seq x y z
N MET A 1 3.86 -2.93 7.49
CA MET A 1 4.50 -3.17 6.18
C MET A 1 3.80 -2.42 5.04
N HIS A 2 2.49 -2.56 4.78
CA HIS A 2 1.87 -1.93 3.60
C HIS A 2 1.91 -0.38 3.61
N TYR A 3 1.76 0.28 4.74
CA TYR A 3 1.98 1.74 4.81
C TYR A 3 3.45 2.10 4.57
N THR A 4 4.39 1.33 5.13
CA THR A 4 5.82 1.53 4.93
C THR A 4 6.22 1.32 3.48
N SER A 5 5.72 0.27 2.83
CA SER A 5 6.01 0.02 1.41
C SER A 5 5.45 1.10 0.51
N SER A 6 4.24 1.61 0.82
CA SER A 6 3.65 2.72 0.09
C SER A 6 4.51 4.00 0.22
N TYR A 7 4.89 4.37 1.45
CA TYR A 7 5.77 5.50 1.68
C TYR A 7 7.10 5.37 0.94
N LEU A 8 7.79 4.22 1.08
CA LEU A 8 9.06 3.98 0.41
C LEU A 8 8.94 4.02 -1.11
N SER A 9 7.80 3.59 -1.68
CA SER A 9 7.56 3.66 -3.12
C SER A 9 7.57 5.09 -3.66
N PHE A 10 7.12 6.06 -2.88
CA PHE A 10 7.20 7.48 -3.24
C PHE A 10 8.52 8.12 -2.84
N ALA A 11 9.02 7.83 -1.64
CA ALA A 11 10.26 8.40 -1.13
C ALA A 11 11.49 7.99 -1.94
N LEU A 12 11.49 6.75 -2.45
CA LEU A 12 12.58 6.16 -3.24
C LEU A 12 12.18 5.89 -4.69
N ALA A 13 11.27 6.70 -5.24
CA ALA A 13 10.87 6.57 -6.64
C ALA A 13 12.09 6.68 -7.57
N GLY A 14 12.25 5.72 -8.49
CA GLY A 14 13.41 5.66 -9.39
C GLY A 14 14.66 4.98 -8.82
N PHE A 15 14.62 4.49 -7.57
CA PHE A 15 15.74 3.73 -7.01
C PHE A 15 16.09 2.53 -7.92
N PRO A 16 17.38 2.33 -8.28
CA PRO A 16 17.74 1.47 -9.41
C PRO A 16 17.63 -0.03 -9.16
N ILE A 17 17.51 -0.44 -7.89
CA ILE A 17 17.38 -1.86 -7.51
C ILE A 17 16.05 -2.09 -6.78
N PRO A 18 15.52 -3.32 -6.81
CA PRO A 18 14.31 -3.67 -6.07
C PRO A 18 14.55 -3.69 -4.57
N ILE A 19 13.55 -3.30 -3.81
CA ILE A 19 13.51 -3.43 -2.35
C ILE A 19 12.30 -4.28 -1.98
N ALA A 20 12.50 -5.34 -1.21
CA ALA A 20 11.42 -6.17 -0.71
C ALA A 20 11.30 -6.06 0.80
N LEU A 21 10.09 -5.74 1.26
CA LEU A 21 9.71 -5.88 2.66
C LEU A 21 9.17 -7.30 2.87
N VAL A 22 9.70 -7.97 3.87
CA VAL A 22 9.31 -9.34 4.20
C VAL A 22 9.00 -9.46 5.69
N GLY A 23 8.19 -10.41 6.05
CA GLY A 23 7.84 -10.71 7.42
C GLY A 23 7.20 -12.09 7.53
N SER A 24 6.54 -12.35 8.63
CA SER A 24 5.76 -13.57 8.83
C SER A 24 4.41 -13.26 9.47
N GLN A 25 3.42 -14.07 9.17
CA GLN A 25 2.12 -14.04 9.83
C GLN A 25 2.10 -14.94 11.08
N ARG A 26 2.97 -15.92 11.12
CA ARG A 26 3.23 -16.78 12.30
C ARG A 26 4.65 -16.57 12.76
N SER A 27 4.80 -16.30 14.04
CA SER A 27 6.10 -16.04 14.68
C SER A 27 7.13 -17.12 14.34
N SER A 28 8.39 -16.71 14.17
CA SER A 28 9.50 -17.57 13.74
C SER A 28 9.87 -18.68 14.74
N ASP A 29 9.40 -18.59 15.98
CA ASP A 29 9.54 -19.60 17.03
C ASP A 29 8.56 -20.78 16.90
N ARG A 30 7.61 -20.70 15.96
CA ARG A 30 6.61 -21.76 15.74
C ARG A 30 6.99 -22.66 14.57
N ALA A 31 6.80 -23.97 14.74
CA ALA A 31 7.06 -24.95 13.67
C ALA A 31 6.29 -24.68 12.36
N SER A 32 5.11 -24.03 12.47
CA SER A 32 4.29 -23.63 11.32
C SER A 32 4.59 -22.20 10.81
N SER A 33 5.75 -21.62 11.17
CA SER A 33 6.13 -20.29 10.73
C SER A 33 6.34 -20.22 9.21
N ASP A 34 5.83 -19.15 8.63
CA ASP A 34 6.04 -18.80 7.21
C ASP A 34 7.27 -17.89 6.99
N ALA A 35 8.03 -17.59 8.05
CA ALA A 35 9.14 -16.63 8.02
C ALA A 35 10.25 -17.05 7.03
N ALA A 36 10.70 -18.31 7.11
CA ALA A 36 11.80 -18.80 6.29
C ALA A 36 11.44 -18.81 4.80
N LEU A 37 10.25 -19.30 4.46
CA LEU A 37 9.78 -19.37 3.07
C LEU A 37 9.58 -17.97 2.47
N ASN A 38 8.99 -17.05 3.21
CA ASN A 38 8.85 -15.66 2.79
C ASN A 38 10.22 -15.01 2.55
N LEU A 39 11.19 -15.22 3.44
CA LEU A 39 12.53 -14.68 3.31
C LEU A 39 13.29 -15.27 2.11
N ILE A 40 13.26 -16.59 1.94
CA ILE A 40 13.89 -17.28 0.80
C ILE A 40 13.29 -16.78 -0.51
N GLY A 41 11.95 -16.67 -0.58
CA GLY A 41 11.27 -16.13 -1.73
C GLY A 41 11.67 -14.67 -2.03
N ALA A 42 11.76 -13.83 -0.99
CA ALA A 42 12.20 -12.44 -1.16
C ALA A 42 13.64 -12.34 -1.68
N VAL A 43 14.57 -13.11 -1.14
CA VAL A 43 15.98 -13.15 -1.60
C VAL A 43 16.04 -13.60 -3.04
N LYS A 44 15.36 -14.68 -3.39
CA LYS A 44 15.30 -15.16 -4.77
C LYS A 44 14.76 -14.10 -5.73
N PHE A 45 13.67 -13.44 -5.37
CA PHE A 45 13.10 -12.34 -6.14
C PHE A 45 14.13 -11.23 -6.38
N LEU A 46 14.83 -10.80 -5.33
CA LEU A 46 15.80 -9.70 -5.40
C LEU A 46 17.05 -10.03 -6.20
N THR A 47 17.49 -11.30 -6.21
CA THR A 47 18.72 -11.71 -6.87
C THR A 47 18.54 -12.10 -8.34
N GLU A 48 17.37 -12.59 -8.72
CA GLU A 48 17.14 -13.10 -10.06
C GLU A 48 16.45 -12.11 -11.00
N LEU A 49 15.72 -11.11 -10.44
CA LEU A 49 14.98 -10.16 -11.25
C LEU A 49 15.72 -8.83 -11.44
N LYS A 50 15.90 -8.48 -12.72
CA LYS A 50 16.35 -7.13 -13.12
C LYS A 50 15.14 -6.18 -13.18
N THR A 51 14.70 -5.75 -12.03
CA THR A 51 13.60 -4.79 -11.88
C THR A 51 13.97 -3.73 -10.84
N ASN A 52 13.16 -2.71 -10.69
CA ASN A 52 13.24 -1.74 -9.60
C ASN A 52 11.89 -1.67 -8.88
N GLY A 53 11.78 -0.82 -7.86
CA GLY A 53 10.56 -0.60 -7.11
C GLY A 53 10.55 -1.27 -5.74
N ILE A 54 9.48 -0.97 -5.02
CA ILE A 54 9.27 -1.45 -3.64
C ILE A 54 8.19 -2.53 -3.66
N TYR A 55 8.47 -3.65 -3.02
CA TYR A 55 7.60 -4.81 -2.99
C TYR A 55 7.37 -5.32 -1.57
N ILE A 56 6.28 -6.04 -1.37
CA ILE A 56 6.08 -6.92 -0.21
C ILE A 56 6.08 -8.36 -0.71
N ALA A 57 6.98 -9.18 -0.16
CA ALA A 57 7.06 -10.61 -0.47
C ALA A 57 6.50 -11.42 0.71
N MET A 58 5.34 -12.03 0.50
CA MET A 58 4.63 -12.81 1.52
C MET A 58 3.91 -13.99 0.86
N HIS A 59 3.49 -14.97 1.66
CA HIS A 59 2.66 -16.08 1.17
C HIS A 59 1.44 -15.57 0.39
N GLN A 60 1.17 -16.22 -0.74
CA GLN A 60 0.00 -15.92 -1.59
C GLN A 60 -1.29 -16.37 -0.90
N ASP A 61 -1.26 -17.54 -0.27
CA ASP A 61 -2.39 -18.19 0.36
C ASP A 61 -1.96 -19.02 1.59
N GLU A 62 -2.73 -20.01 1.99
CA GLU A 62 -2.44 -20.88 3.13
C GLU A 62 -1.40 -21.98 2.82
N ASN A 63 -1.10 -22.23 1.55
CA ASN A 63 -0.14 -23.27 1.12
C ASN A 63 1.29 -22.73 1.19
N ASP A 64 2.26 -23.64 1.31
CA ASP A 64 3.69 -23.32 1.34
C ASP A 64 4.34 -23.28 -0.07
N GLU A 65 3.54 -23.31 -1.14
CA GLU A 65 4.01 -23.46 -2.52
C GLU A 65 4.30 -22.13 -3.22
N THR A 66 3.63 -21.06 -2.80
CA THR A 66 3.63 -19.81 -3.56
C THR A 66 3.89 -18.59 -2.67
N ILE A 67 4.91 -17.82 -3.02
CA ILE A 67 5.17 -16.49 -2.46
C ILE A 67 4.73 -15.45 -3.50
N ALA A 68 3.93 -14.48 -3.06
CA ALA A 68 3.51 -13.36 -3.89
C ALA A 68 4.37 -12.12 -3.61
N CYS A 69 4.86 -11.49 -4.69
CA CYS A 69 5.52 -10.20 -4.63
C CYS A 69 4.54 -9.12 -5.08
N HIS A 70 4.03 -8.38 -4.11
CA HIS A 70 3.07 -7.31 -4.29
C HIS A 70 3.77 -5.97 -4.47
N ILE A 71 3.27 -5.11 -5.37
CA ILE A 71 3.75 -3.73 -5.49
C ILE A 71 3.41 -2.94 -4.23
N GLY A 72 4.37 -2.20 -3.70
CA GLY A 72 4.26 -1.49 -2.43
C GLY A 72 3.12 -0.47 -2.34
N THR A 73 2.73 0.15 -3.45
CA THR A 73 1.62 1.10 -3.51
C THR A 73 0.25 0.44 -3.70
N ARG A 74 0.21 -0.87 -4.01
CA ARG A 74 -1.03 -1.57 -4.31
C ARG A 74 -1.36 -2.69 -3.34
N VAL A 75 -0.52 -2.93 -2.36
CA VAL A 75 -0.71 -4.02 -1.41
C VAL A 75 -1.43 -3.54 -0.16
N ARG A 76 -2.34 -4.36 0.34
CA ARG A 76 -3.02 -4.14 1.61
C ARG A 76 -3.02 -5.42 2.45
N LYS A 77 -2.85 -5.29 3.76
CA LYS A 77 -3.07 -6.38 4.69
C LYS A 77 -4.56 -6.41 5.06
N ASN A 78 -5.26 -7.41 4.57
CA ASN A 78 -6.72 -7.54 4.73
C ASN A 78 -7.14 -8.47 5.87
N HIS A 79 -6.20 -9.14 6.52
CA HIS A 79 -6.49 -10.03 7.66
C HIS A 79 -5.38 -9.94 8.71
N THR A 80 -5.72 -10.17 9.97
CA THR A 80 -4.77 -10.08 11.09
C THR A 80 -3.74 -11.21 11.09
N SER A 81 -4.15 -12.45 10.84
CA SER A 81 -3.36 -13.67 11.06
C SER A 81 -3.30 -14.67 9.91
N LYS A 82 -4.08 -14.48 8.84
CA LYS A 82 -4.07 -15.36 7.67
C LYS A 82 -2.75 -15.24 6.92
N ARG A 83 -2.14 -16.36 6.46
CA ARG A 83 -0.89 -16.32 5.69
C ARG A 83 -1.02 -15.46 4.43
N GLY A 84 -2.04 -15.67 3.62
CA GLY A 84 -2.38 -14.84 2.46
C GLY A 84 -3.08 -13.53 2.82
N ALA A 85 -2.75 -12.90 3.96
CA ALA A 85 -3.36 -11.65 4.40
C ALA A 85 -3.00 -10.44 3.55
N PHE A 86 -1.82 -10.44 2.95
CA PHE A 86 -1.40 -9.39 2.04
C PHE A 86 -1.95 -9.65 0.64
N GLN A 87 -2.65 -8.69 0.10
CA GLN A 87 -3.31 -8.81 -1.20
C GLN A 87 -3.07 -7.57 -2.05
N THR A 88 -2.90 -7.75 -3.34
CA THR A 88 -2.88 -6.64 -4.29
C THR A 88 -4.33 -6.18 -4.55
N ILE A 89 -4.58 -4.89 -4.42
CA ILE A 89 -5.90 -4.31 -4.62
C ILE A 89 -6.06 -3.88 -6.07
N GLY A 90 -7.17 -4.33 -6.69
CA GLY A 90 -7.54 -3.97 -8.06
C GLY A 90 -6.65 -4.57 -9.15
N ASN A 91 -5.80 -5.54 -8.81
CA ASN A 91 -4.93 -6.24 -9.76
C ASN A 91 -4.41 -7.56 -9.16
N ASP A 92 -3.58 -8.27 -9.93
CA ASP A 92 -2.80 -9.41 -9.46
C ASP A 92 -1.46 -8.97 -8.83
N PRO A 93 -0.82 -9.82 -8.00
CA PRO A 93 0.55 -9.61 -7.57
C PRO A 93 1.49 -9.43 -8.78
N ALA A 94 2.54 -8.62 -8.62
CA ALA A 94 3.46 -8.36 -9.72
C ALA A 94 4.20 -9.62 -10.18
N PHE A 95 4.64 -10.42 -9.22
CA PHE A 95 5.34 -11.68 -9.45
C PHE A 95 4.85 -12.74 -8.47
N LEU A 96 4.90 -13.97 -8.91
CA LEU A 96 4.71 -15.17 -8.09
C LEU A 96 6.00 -15.99 -8.10
N ILE A 97 6.33 -16.59 -6.97
CA ILE A 97 7.40 -17.57 -6.86
C ILE A 97 6.73 -18.89 -6.52
N VAL A 98 6.64 -19.74 -7.52
CA VAL A 98 5.96 -21.04 -7.46
C VAL A 98 7.00 -22.14 -7.61
N ASN A 99 7.08 -23.07 -6.66
CA ASN A 99 8.05 -24.16 -6.71
C ASN A 99 9.46 -23.68 -7.05
N ASN A 100 9.88 -22.62 -6.38
CA ASN A 100 11.18 -22.00 -6.57
C ASN A 100 11.45 -21.42 -7.99
N LYS A 101 10.40 -21.09 -8.76
CA LYS A 101 10.49 -20.43 -10.08
C LYS A 101 9.72 -19.12 -10.04
N ILE A 102 10.36 -18.05 -10.55
CA ILE A 102 9.72 -16.73 -10.62
C ILE A 102 8.87 -16.66 -11.88
N GLN A 103 7.64 -16.23 -11.72
CA GLN A 103 6.69 -15.98 -12.80
C GLN A 103 6.27 -14.50 -12.75
N LYS A 104 6.43 -13.77 -13.86
CA LYS A 104 5.83 -12.44 -13.99
C LYS A 104 4.33 -12.59 -14.19
N ASN A 105 3.57 -12.04 -13.26
CA ASN A 105 2.11 -12.16 -13.24
C ASN A 105 1.42 -10.90 -13.73
N MET A 106 2.10 -9.76 -13.66
CA MET A 106 1.56 -8.46 -14.00
C MET A 106 1.69 -8.15 -15.50
N LYS A 107 0.63 -7.59 -16.08
CA LYS A 107 0.58 -7.23 -17.51
C LYS A 107 1.24 -5.89 -17.86
N ARG A 108 1.52 -5.03 -16.88
CA ARG A 108 2.08 -3.68 -17.10
C ARG A 108 3.20 -3.38 -16.11
N ASP A 109 4.22 -2.67 -16.57
CA ASP A 109 5.24 -2.08 -15.71
C ASP A 109 4.69 -0.76 -15.15
N PHE A 110 4.57 -0.64 -13.82
CA PHE A 110 3.86 0.49 -13.19
C PHE A 110 4.69 1.77 -13.09
N PHE A 111 6.00 1.71 -13.07
CA PHE A 111 6.81 2.92 -12.93
C PHE A 111 8.07 2.84 -13.78
N LYS A 112 8.13 3.63 -14.85
CA LYS A 112 9.39 4.05 -15.47
C LYS A 112 9.72 5.42 -14.89
N VAL A 113 10.58 5.48 -13.91
CA VAL A 113 11.19 6.73 -13.46
C VAL A 113 12.62 6.73 -14.00
N ASN A 114 12.97 7.74 -14.77
CA ASN A 114 14.24 7.80 -15.47
C ASN A 114 15.41 8.25 -14.58
N GLU A 115 15.12 8.96 -13.47
CA GLU A 115 16.12 9.48 -12.55
C GLU A 115 15.72 9.21 -11.10
N PHE A 116 16.72 8.90 -10.27
CA PHE A 116 16.50 8.71 -8.84
C PHE A 116 16.73 10.03 -8.10
N GLU A 117 15.65 10.55 -7.53
CA GLU A 117 15.69 11.68 -6.62
C GLU A 117 14.92 11.32 -5.33
N PRO A 118 15.60 11.15 -4.19
CA PRO A 118 14.94 10.76 -2.96
C PRO A 118 14.03 11.86 -2.41
N LYS A 119 12.77 11.54 -2.11
CA LYS A 119 11.76 12.45 -1.54
C LYS A 119 11.35 12.01 -0.14
N ILE A 120 12.25 12.19 0.82
CA ILE A 120 12.11 11.66 2.19
C ILE A 120 11.32 12.58 3.14
N LYS A 121 10.93 13.79 2.71
CA LYS A 121 10.15 14.71 3.55
C LYS A 121 8.72 14.17 3.74
N ILE A 122 8.28 14.14 5.00
CA ILE A 122 6.92 13.76 5.38
C ILE A 122 6.17 15.01 5.83
N ASN A 123 4.91 15.13 5.42
CA ASN A 123 3.99 16.12 5.97
C ASN A 123 2.96 15.42 6.85
N GLU A 124 3.03 15.63 8.15
CA GLU A 124 2.13 15.02 9.13
C GLU A 124 0.74 15.67 9.15
N LYS A 125 0.56 16.82 8.51
CA LYS A 125 -0.72 17.55 8.44
C LYS A 125 -1.60 17.02 7.32
N VAL A 126 -1.69 15.71 7.17
CA VAL A 126 -2.56 15.01 6.20
C VAL A 126 -3.54 14.12 6.96
N ALA A 127 -4.83 14.29 6.71
CA ALA A 127 -5.87 13.48 7.32
C ALA A 127 -6.46 12.49 6.30
N LEU A 128 -6.69 11.26 6.74
CA LEU A 128 -7.51 10.27 6.02
C LEU A 128 -8.91 10.25 6.63
N VAL A 129 -9.91 10.51 5.82
CA VAL A 129 -11.33 10.51 6.23
C VAL A 129 -12.05 9.39 5.53
N LYS A 130 -12.34 8.32 6.26
CA LYS A 130 -13.17 7.23 5.77
C LYS A 130 -14.64 7.60 5.91
N TYR A 131 -15.29 7.83 4.77
CA TYR A 131 -16.70 8.16 4.75
C TYR A 131 -17.59 6.92 4.93
N HIS A 132 -18.65 7.06 5.69
CA HIS A 132 -19.74 6.09 5.81
C HIS A 132 -21.08 6.83 5.99
N PRO A 133 -22.23 6.23 5.67
CA PRO A 133 -23.54 6.79 6.01
C PRO A 133 -23.61 7.11 7.51
N GLY A 134 -24.06 8.31 7.85
CA GLY A 134 -24.06 8.79 9.24
C GLY A 134 -22.75 9.41 9.73
N TYR A 135 -21.76 9.62 8.85
CA TYR A 135 -20.57 10.39 9.21
C TYR A 135 -20.94 11.81 9.65
N ASN A 136 -20.44 12.23 10.82
CA ASN A 136 -20.70 13.56 11.35
C ASN A 136 -19.82 14.61 10.65
N PRO A 137 -20.40 15.56 9.89
CA PRO A 137 -19.62 16.60 9.20
C PRO A 137 -18.81 17.52 10.13
N ASP A 138 -19.16 17.63 11.40
CA ASP A 138 -18.42 18.45 12.35
C ASP A 138 -17.02 17.89 12.65
N LEU A 139 -16.84 16.58 12.52
CA LEU A 139 -15.50 15.97 12.60
C LEU A 139 -14.59 16.47 11.47
N LEU A 140 -15.13 16.66 10.29
CA LEU A 140 -14.37 17.23 9.16
C LEU A 140 -14.05 18.71 9.41
N LYS A 141 -14.99 19.50 9.95
CA LYS A 141 -14.74 20.91 10.33
C LYS A 141 -13.62 21.00 11.36
N ASN A 142 -13.66 20.13 12.39
CA ASN A 142 -12.61 20.11 13.42
C ASN A 142 -11.22 19.78 12.82
N LEU A 143 -11.13 18.86 11.87
CA LEU A 143 -9.88 18.59 11.14
C LEU A 143 -9.39 19.83 10.37
N ILE A 144 -10.29 20.52 9.68
CA ILE A 144 -9.98 21.75 8.94
C ILE A 144 -9.45 22.83 9.90
N ASP A 145 -10.08 23.01 11.04
CA ASP A 145 -9.70 24.03 12.04
C ASP A 145 -8.43 23.66 12.79
N SER A 146 -8.07 22.36 12.88
CA SER A 146 -6.79 21.91 13.42
C SER A 146 -5.58 22.24 12.52
N GLY A 147 -5.81 22.77 11.33
CA GLY A 147 -4.77 23.25 10.44
C GLY A 147 -4.15 22.16 9.54
N VAL A 148 -4.90 21.10 9.22
CA VAL A 148 -4.47 20.11 8.20
C VAL A 148 -4.20 20.80 6.86
N LYS A 149 -3.26 20.25 6.11
CA LYS A 149 -2.87 20.75 4.78
C LYS A 149 -3.46 19.91 3.65
N ALA A 150 -3.83 18.67 3.95
CA ALA A 150 -4.49 17.80 2.98
C ALA A 150 -5.52 16.90 3.67
N ILE A 151 -6.57 16.57 2.95
CA ILE A 151 -7.58 15.60 3.34
C ILE A 151 -7.76 14.61 2.21
N ILE A 152 -7.59 13.32 2.52
CA ILE A 152 -7.86 12.24 1.59
C ILE A 152 -9.14 11.56 2.04
N PHE A 153 -10.15 11.60 1.18
CA PHE A 153 -11.41 10.89 1.43
C PHE A 153 -11.32 9.46 0.89
N GLU A 154 -11.62 8.49 1.73
CA GLU A 154 -11.98 7.14 1.33
C GLU A 154 -13.51 7.12 1.20
N GLY A 155 -14.00 7.30 -0.03
CA GLY A 155 -15.43 7.39 -0.32
C GLY A 155 -16.08 6.02 -0.51
N THR A 156 -17.37 6.02 -0.82
CA THR A 156 -18.12 4.81 -1.16
C THR A 156 -18.31 4.68 -2.66
N GLY A 157 -18.45 3.45 -3.16
CA GLY A 157 -18.63 3.19 -4.59
C GLY A 157 -17.50 3.81 -5.43
N LEU A 158 -17.83 4.68 -6.35
CA LEU A 158 -16.87 5.39 -7.23
C LEU A 158 -16.25 6.65 -6.57
N GLY A 159 -16.18 6.69 -5.25
CA GLY A 159 -15.64 7.85 -4.53
C GLY A 159 -16.72 8.87 -4.13
N HIS A 160 -17.86 8.41 -3.64
CA HIS A 160 -18.94 9.29 -3.21
C HIS A 160 -18.87 9.60 -1.72
N ILE A 161 -19.29 10.83 -1.35
CA ILE A 161 -19.57 11.26 0.02
C ILE A 161 -20.98 11.88 0.07
N GLY A 162 -21.60 11.91 1.24
CA GLY A 162 -22.95 12.46 1.41
C GLY A 162 -23.02 13.97 1.21
N GLN A 163 -24.18 14.46 0.78
CA GLN A 163 -24.43 15.89 0.56
C GLN A 163 -24.24 16.72 1.84
N ASN A 164 -24.47 16.13 3.01
CA ASN A 164 -24.23 16.78 4.31
C ASN A 164 -22.75 17.15 4.54
N MET A 165 -21.82 16.56 3.80
CA MET A 165 -20.38 16.87 3.85
C MET A 165 -20.00 18.10 3.02
N TYR A 166 -20.82 18.51 2.04
CA TYR A 166 -20.48 19.54 1.07
C TYR A 166 -20.14 20.91 1.69
N PRO A 167 -20.84 21.39 2.76
CA PRO A 167 -20.44 22.65 3.39
C PRO A 167 -19.02 22.61 3.98
N ALA A 168 -18.64 21.50 4.59
CA ALA A 168 -17.29 21.33 5.13
C ALA A 168 -16.22 21.16 4.02
N VAL A 169 -16.57 20.46 2.94
CA VAL A 169 -15.70 20.36 1.74
C VAL A 169 -15.48 21.75 1.13
N LYS A 170 -16.54 22.56 1.00
CA LYS A 170 -16.42 23.93 0.50
C LYS A 170 -15.50 24.78 1.40
N MET A 171 -15.67 24.69 2.72
CA MET A 171 -14.82 25.37 3.69
C MET A 171 -13.33 24.94 3.55
N ALA A 172 -13.05 23.64 3.36
CA ALA A 172 -11.70 23.15 3.12
C ALA A 172 -11.09 23.74 1.84
N ASN A 173 -11.87 23.80 0.76
CA ASN A 173 -11.45 24.37 -0.51
C ASN A 173 -11.13 25.87 -0.37
N GLU A 174 -11.99 26.64 0.30
CA GLU A 174 -11.80 28.08 0.55
C GLU A 174 -10.54 28.36 1.39
N LYS A 175 -10.17 27.43 2.30
CA LYS A 175 -8.92 27.49 3.07
C LYS A 175 -7.70 26.97 2.31
N GLY A 176 -7.83 26.59 1.05
CA GLY A 176 -6.72 26.09 0.21
C GLY A 176 -6.18 24.72 0.67
N ILE A 177 -6.99 23.91 1.35
CA ILE A 177 -6.62 22.55 1.78
C ILE A 177 -6.69 21.62 0.56
N PHE A 178 -5.62 20.90 0.30
CA PHE A 178 -5.63 19.89 -0.77
C PHE A 178 -6.63 18.78 -0.45
N MET A 179 -7.44 18.38 -1.41
CA MET A 179 -8.39 17.29 -1.26
C MET A 179 -8.19 16.23 -2.33
N GLY A 180 -8.09 14.98 -1.90
CA GLY A 180 -8.04 13.80 -2.76
C GLY A 180 -9.20 12.86 -2.44
N MET A 181 -9.65 12.10 -3.45
CA MET A 181 -10.69 11.08 -3.30
C MET A 181 -10.16 9.72 -3.74
N THR A 182 -10.46 8.71 -2.95
CA THR A 182 -10.26 7.29 -3.29
C THR A 182 -11.52 6.49 -2.97
N SER A 183 -11.63 5.32 -3.53
CA SER A 183 -12.75 4.38 -3.36
C SER A 183 -12.25 3.02 -2.90
#